data_f2574504c43b9db3cbe167796f06b783
#
_entry.id   f2574504c43b9db3cbe167796f06b783
#
_cell.length_a   1.000
_cell.length_b   1.000
_cell.length_c   1.000
_cell.angle_alpha   90.00
_cell.angle_beta   90.00
_cell.angle_gamma   90.00
#
_symmetry.space_group_name_H-M   'P 1'
#
loop_
_entity.id
_entity.type
_entity.pdbx_description
1 polymer ?
#
loop_
_entity_poly.entity_id
_entity_poly.type
_entity_poly.pdbx_seq_one_letter_code
_entity_poly.pdbx_strand_id
1 'polypeptide(L)'
;MDKTTFFVKNKNVIIMVLKDLIIEILFLLIIILYLFKKKKYLLLIPFILCFIHIKISNENLLFKTIYLAAFLSIIASLTNKTLIKQTLLTIILIILVSYQITTFKIQSFASLNYIESFNKLHESLKENYVLNKHKNINYDNLYQKYIIEFKNINNEIKYYQLLENYLNEFNDAHIGIKSLTNNTKLEEAKESFYNRYYDFNIFFLDNKTYVATGVSRESMAYKKGLREGNIITKWNGKDINNEIQSLKYLNVSIPNISNKNVLNYYLPIYLSATGNEENEITFINNEGKKQVINLKSIDNGYKYVKEKIKIFTKTNEEENFTYKVFKNTSYLKITNEKDDIKYVKRTMDKIVDNISKDESKNLILDLRNNEGGSDLVGSVIASYFSANNYLYIKESILKKNKYKKINEIYVNGYKKINIPTVIIVNGNTISAGEIIAYNLQKKENIKVSGLTSTNGSISTVKKKIIMPGNILISIPSIACGDEKNSVIIDSDNKKDGGIKLDIKIPINEDTIIKIFNEKIDYEIEYILNYLNKEKIS
;
A
#
# COMPACT_ATOMS: atom_id res chain seq x y z
N MET A 1 15.96 14.89 15.47
CA MET A 1 16.45 15.02 14.09
C MET A 1 16.70 16.49 13.80
N ASP A 2 17.92 16.84 13.45
CA ASP A 2 18.41 18.21 13.40
C ASP A 2 17.70 19.04 12.31
N LYS A 3 17.41 20.33 12.60
CA LYS A 3 16.78 21.29 11.66
C LYS A 3 17.54 21.40 10.32
N THR A 4 18.82 21.13 10.34
CA THR A 4 19.69 21.09 9.16
C THR A 4 19.35 19.99 8.16
N THR A 5 18.98 18.78 8.61
CA THR A 5 18.61 17.64 7.74
C THR A 5 17.24 17.87 7.08
N PHE A 6 16.33 18.61 7.74
CA PHE A 6 15.01 18.97 7.19
C PHE A 6 15.11 19.98 6.05
N PHE A 7 15.94 21.01 6.20
CA PHE A 7 16.16 22.02 5.16
C PHE A 7 16.84 21.43 3.91
N VAL A 8 17.76 20.48 4.10
CA VAL A 8 18.49 19.83 3.00
C VAL A 8 17.55 18.92 2.16
N LYS A 9 16.63 18.18 2.79
CA LYS A 9 15.73 17.25 2.08
C LYS A 9 14.62 17.98 1.30
N ASN A 10 14.04 19.04 1.87
CA ASN A 10 13.08 19.91 1.16
C ASN A 10 13.75 20.75 0.08
N LYS A 11 14.97 21.22 0.33
CA LYS A 11 15.78 21.93 -0.67
C LYS A 11 16.04 21.05 -1.89
N ASN A 12 16.28 19.75 -1.71
CA ASN A 12 16.52 18.83 -2.80
C ASN A 12 15.27 18.55 -3.66
N VAL A 13 14.08 18.44 -3.05
CA VAL A 13 12.81 18.27 -3.79
C VAL A 13 12.43 19.56 -4.53
N ILE A 14 12.55 20.70 -3.89
CA ILE A 14 12.31 22.01 -4.52
C ILE A 14 13.34 22.28 -5.62
N ILE A 15 14.61 21.94 -5.40
CA ILE A 15 15.67 22.07 -6.41
C ILE A 15 15.43 21.12 -7.59
N MET A 16 14.90 19.91 -7.36
CA MET A 16 14.57 18.95 -8.42
C MET A 16 13.42 19.47 -9.30
N VAL A 17 12.33 19.94 -8.69
CA VAL A 17 11.19 20.54 -9.39
C VAL A 17 11.58 21.84 -10.11
N LEU A 18 12.42 22.68 -9.49
CA LEU A 18 12.94 23.91 -10.11
C LEU A 18 13.90 23.61 -11.26
N LYS A 19 14.73 22.58 -11.16
CA LYS A 19 15.61 22.16 -12.27
C LYS A 19 14.81 21.69 -13.47
N ASP A 20 13.78 20.86 -13.26
CA ASP A 20 12.90 20.39 -14.34
C ASP A 20 12.18 21.56 -15.01
N LEU A 21 11.61 22.46 -14.21
CA LEU A 21 10.93 23.67 -14.72
C LEU A 21 11.89 24.62 -15.50
N ILE A 22 13.12 24.81 -15.02
CA ILE A 22 14.13 25.63 -15.69
C ILE A 22 14.53 25.02 -17.03
N ILE A 23 14.71 23.71 -17.10
CA ILE A 23 15.05 23.00 -18.34
C ILE A 23 13.91 23.11 -19.35
N GLU A 24 12.65 22.99 -18.91
CA GLU A 24 11.47 23.16 -19.75
C GLU A 24 11.34 24.60 -20.32
N ILE A 25 11.55 25.59 -19.45
CA ILE A 25 11.54 27.01 -19.88
C ILE A 25 12.67 27.31 -20.89
N LEU A 26 13.87 26.80 -20.63
CA LEU A 26 15.00 26.94 -21.57
C LEU A 26 14.72 26.24 -22.90
N PHE A 27 14.12 25.07 -22.87
CA PHE A 27 13.70 24.32 -24.05
C PHE A 27 12.69 25.11 -24.89
N LEU A 28 11.65 25.67 -24.26
CA LEU A 28 10.65 26.52 -24.89
C LEU A 28 11.26 27.81 -25.49
N LEU A 29 12.13 28.47 -24.73
CA LEU A 29 12.82 29.70 -25.19
C LEU A 29 13.70 29.44 -26.42
N ILE A 30 14.39 28.30 -26.46
CA ILE A 30 15.26 27.95 -27.59
C ILE A 30 14.44 27.60 -28.84
N ILE A 31 13.29 26.90 -28.66
CA ILE A 31 12.35 26.68 -29.79
C ILE A 31 11.82 28.00 -30.32
N ILE A 32 11.44 28.93 -29.44
CA ILE A 32 10.98 30.28 -29.83
C ILE A 32 12.09 31.01 -30.56
N LEU A 33 13.33 31.03 -30.07
CA LEU A 33 14.49 31.64 -30.74
C LEU A 33 14.80 31.01 -32.09
N TYR A 34 14.63 29.71 -32.25
CA TYR A 34 14.74 29.03 -33.54
C TYR A 34 13.68 29.48 -34.53
N LEU A 35 12.42 29.59 -34.07
CA LEU A 35 11.31 30.05 -34.91
C LEU A 35 11.56 31.49 -35.46
N PHE A 36 12.16 32.36 -34.61
CA PHE A 36 12.49 33.75 -35.03
C PHE A 36 13.76 33.86 -35.88
N LYS A 37 14.83 33.12 -35.57
CA LYS A 37 16.14 33.29 -36.22
C LYS A 37 16.45 32.28 -37.32
N LYS A 38 15.66 31.21 -37.50
CA LYS A 38 15.78 30.14 -38.51
C LYS A 38 17.18 29.51 -38.66
N LYS A 39 18.03 29.59 -37.61
CA LYS A 39 19.40 29.07 -37.66
C LYS A 39 19.42 27.60 -37.19
N LYS A 40 19.73 26.66 -38.09
CA LYS A 40 19.67 25.21 -37.89
C LYS A 40 20.47 24.70 -36.70
N TYR A 41 21.58 25.33 -36.30
CA TYR A 41 22.37 24.93 -35.13
C TYR A 41 21.64 25.10 -33.78
N LEU A 42 20.62 25.99 -33.71
CA LEU A 42 19.81 26.17 -32.51
C LEU A 42 18.99 24.93 -32.17
N LEU A 43 18.78 24.01 -33.13
CA LEU A 43 18.05 22.74 -32.91
C LEU A 43 18.89 21.69 -32.18
N LEU A 44 20.22 21.81 -32.19
CA LEU A 44 21.11 20.91 -31.45
C LEU A 44 20.98 21.06 -29.93
N ILE A 45 20.68 22.25 -29.46
CA ILE A 45 20.58 22.55 -28.02
C ILE A 45 19.39 21.84 -27.36
N PRO A 46 18.15 21.91 -27.91
CA PRO A 46 17.03 21.12 -27.43
C PRO A 46 17.31 19.61 -27.41
N PHE A 47 18.02 19.10 -28.43
CA PHE A 47 18.40 17.68 -28.49
C PHE A 47 19.31 17.28 -27.34
N ILE A 48 20.33 18.07 -27.02
CA ILE A 48 21.24 17.84 -25.89
C ILE A 48 20.49 17.96 -24.55
N LEU A 49 19.63 18.97 -24.41
CA LEU A 49 18.82 19.16 -23.20
C LEU A 49 17.84 17.99 -22.97
N CYS A 50 17.24 17.44 -24.05
CA CYS A 50 16.42 16.23 -23.97
C CYS A 50 17.21 15.03 -23.42
N PHE A 51 18.43 14.81 -23.91
CA PHE A 51 19.29 13.71 -23.47
C PHE A 51 19.69 13.85 -21.99
N ILE A 52 20.03 15.09 -21.59
CA ILE A 52 20.39 15.39 -20.20
C ILE A 52 19.18 15.15 -19.27
N HIS A 53 18.00 15.60 -19.69
CA HIS A 53 16.78 15.47 -18.89
C HIS A 53 16.29 14.02 -18.79
N ILE A 54 16.34 13.23 -19.86
CA ILE A 54 16.03 11.78 -19.84
C ILE A 54 16.96 11.00 -18.87
N LYS A 55 18.19 11.50 -18.70
CA LYS A 55 19.19 10.86 -17.83
C LYS A 55 19.05 11.27 -16.36
N ILE A 56 18.44 12.43 -16.09
CA ILE A 56 18.29 13.02 -14.75
C ILE A 56 16.91 12.73 -14.16
N SER A 57 15.85 12.68 -14.99
CA SER A 57 14.48 12.39 -14.53
C SER A 57 14.19 10.91 -14.61
N ASN A 58 14.10 10.28 -13.45
CA ASN A 58 13.54 8.94 -13.35
C ASN A 58 12.03 8.99 -13.68
N GLU A 59 11.66 8.43 -14.85
CA GLU A 59 10.36 7.81 -15.12
C GLU A 59 9.10 8.69 -15.21
N ASN A 60 9.08 9.71 -16.05
CA ASN A 60 7.77 10.25 -16.43
C ASN A 60 7.48 10.03 -17.93
N LEU A 61 6.44 9.21 -18.21
CA LEU A 61 5.88 8.99 -19.55
C LEU A 61 5.56 10.33 -20.25
N LEU A 62 5.23 11.36 -19.46
CA LEU A 62 5.05 12.76 -19.81
C LEU A 62 6.25 13.33 -20.56
N PHE A 63 7.44 13.22 -19.95
CA PHE A 63 8.65 13.76 -20.58
C PHE A 63 8.99 13.00 -21.86
N LYS A 64 8.74 11.69 -21.91
CA LYS A 64 8.95 10.86 -23.11
C LYS A 64 8.04 11.30 -24.27
N THR A 65 6.78 11.68 -23.99
CA THR A 65 5.84 12.18 -25.00
C THR A 65 6.15 13.61 -25.46
N ILE A 66 6.56 14.50 -24.55
CA ILE A 66 7.02 15.85 -24.88
C ILE A 66 8.28 15.78 -25.76
N TYR A 67 9.22 14.90 -25.44
CA TYR A 67 10.44 14.72 -26.22
C TYR A 67 10.19 14.07 -27.57
N LEU A 68 9.28 13.11 -27.66
CA LEU A 68 8.86 12.54 -28.95
C LEU A 68 8.19 13.61 -29.82
N ALA A 69 7.32 14.43 -29.26
CA ALA A 69 6.69 15.53 -29.98
C ALA A 69 7.71 16.59 -30.41
N ALA A 70 8.70 16.93 -29.58
CA ALA A 70 9.80 17.82 -29.92
C ALA A 70 10.71 17.24 -31.02
N PHE A 71 11.01 15.95 -30.96
CA PHE A 71 11.79 15.22 -31.95
C PHE A 71 11.08 15.21 -33.32
N LEU A 72 9.78 14.92 -33.34
CA LEU A 72 8.96 14.99 -34.56
C LEU A 72 8.87 16.42 -35.11
N SER A 73 8.87 17.44 -34.23
CA SER A 73 8.93 18.88 -34.57
C SER A 73 10.23 19.25 -35.28
N ILE A 74 11.35 18.73 -34.78
CA ILE A 74 12.68 18.93 -35.35
C ILE A 74 12.76 18.29 -36.74
N ILE A 75 12.30 17.05 -36.90
CA ILE A 75 12.26 16.38 -38.20
C ILE A 75 11.38 17.13 -39.21
N ALA A 76 10.19 17.58 -38.79
CA ALA A 76 9.29 18.35 -39.64
C ALA A 76 9.90 19.70 -40.08
N SER A 77 10.73 20.34 -39.23
CA SER A 77 11.42 21.61 -39.56
C SER A 77 12.58 21.41 -40.52
N LEU A 78 13.22 20.25 -40.55
CA LEU A 78 14.28 19.89 -41.47
C LEU A 78 13.77 19.65 -42.91
N THR A 79 12.49 19.31 -43.08
CA THR A 79 11.88 18.98 -44.39
C THR A 79 11.32 20.18 -45.19
N ASN A 80 11.58 21.38 -44.75
CA ASN A 80 11.35 22.69 -45.47
C ASN A 80 9.94 22.93 -46.04
N LYS A 81 8.87 22.34 -45.47
CA LYS A 81 7.49 22.57 -45.91
C LYS A 81 6.64 23.25 -44.83
N THR A 82 6.48 24.55 -45.01
CA THR A 82 5.37 25.45 -44.65
C THR A 82 5.01 25.69 -43.17
N LEU A 83 4.86 26.97 -42.86
CA LEU A 83 4.35 27.60 -41.63
C LEU A 83 3.16 26.86 -41.01
N ILE A 84 2.29 26.26 -41.84
CA ILE A 84 1.10 25.50 -41.42
C ILE A 84 1.46 24.23 -40.58
N LYS A 85 2.50 23.49 -40.97
CA LYS A 85 2.92 22.28 -40.21
C LYS A 85 3.51 22.62 -38.85
N GLN A 86 4.27 23.73 -38.78
CA GLN A 86 4.85 24.18 -37.51
C GLN A 86 3.78 24.70 -36.56
N THR A 87 2.77 25.42 -37.07
CA THR A 87 1.64 25.90 -36.28
C THR A 87 0.79 24.72 -35.75
N LEU A 88 0.50 23.71 -36.59
CA LEU A 88 -0.25 22.52 -36.20
C LEU A 88 0.49 21.74 -35.11
N LEU A 89 1.79 21.60 -35.22
CA LEU A 89 2.61 20.87 -34.25
C LEU A 89 2.71 21.61 -32.91
N THR A 90 2.82 22.93 -32.91
CA THR A 90 2.78 23.79 -31.73
C THR A 90 1.41 23.69 -31.03
N ILE A 91 0.33 23.68 -31.80
CA ILE A 91 -1.03 23.46 -31.25
C ILE A 91 -1.17 22.10 -30.62
N ILE A 92 -0.69 21.03 -31.26
CA ILE A 92 -0.70 19.66 -30.69
C ILE A 92 0.12 19.63 -29.40
N LEU A 93 1.29 20.26 -29.35
CA LEU A 93 2.12 20.32 -28.14
C LEU A 93 1.40 21.07 -27.01
N ILE A 94 0.78 22.21 -27.29
CA ILE A 94 -0.02 22.99 -26.33
C ILE A 94 -1.21 22.15 -25.82
N ILE A 95 -1.90 21.42 -26.70
CA ILE A 95 -3.02 20.54 -26.31
C ILE A 95 -2.53 19.39 -25.43
N LEU A 96 -1.40 18.76 -25.77
CA LEU A 96 -0.81 17.67 -24.96
C LEU A 96 -0.34 18.18 -23.60
N VAL A 97 0.34 19.33 -23.53
CA VAL A 97 0.77 19.95 -22.28
C VAL A 97 -0.44 20.37 -21.44
N SER A 98 -1.45 21.00 -22.06
CA SER A 98 -2.69 21.40 -21.38
C SER A 98 -3.48 20.19 -20.87
N TYR A 99 -3.56 19.12 -21.66
CA TYR A 99 -4.20 17.87 -21.25
C TYR A 99 -3.49 17.25 -20.04
N GLN A 100 -2.17 17.31 -19.99
CA GLN A 100 -1.40 16.76 -18.90
C GLN A 100 -1.43 17.62 -17.64
N ILE A 101 -1.38 18.95 -17.77
CA ILE A 101 -1.61 19.87 -16.64
C ILE A 101 -3.00 19.65 -16.04
N THR A 102 -4.01 19.35 -16.86
CA THR A 102 -5.37 19.06 -16.36
C THR A 102 -5.50 17.68 -15.72
N THR A 103 -4.74 16.68 -16.17
CA THR A 103 -4.78 15.33 -15.62
C THR A 103 -3.96 15.17 -14.32
N PHE A 104 -2.95 16.01 -14.10
CA PHE A 104 -2.10 16.02 -12.89
C PHE A 104 -2.47 17.13 -11.90
N LYS A 105 -3.64 17.74 -11.99
CA LYS A 105 -4.05 18.77 -11.04
C LYS A 105 -4.28 18.14 -9.67
N ILE A 106 -3.24 18.15 -8.81
CA ILE A 106 -3.40 17.87 -7.38
C ILE A 106 -4.35 18.95 -6.85
N GLN A 107 -5.54 18.55 -6.41
CA GLN A 107 -6.45 19.47 -5.74
C GLN A 107 -5.84 19.86 -4.39
N SER A 108 -5.88 21.16 -4.07
CA SER A 108 -5.40 21.62 -2.77
C SER A 108 -6.52 22.34 -2.01
N PHE A 109 -6.79 21.87 -0.82
CA PHE A 109 -7.69 22.45 0.16
C PHE A 109 -6.92 22.93 1.41
N ALA A 110 -5.60 23.00 1.32
CA ALA A 110 -4.69 23.30 2.43
C ALA A 110 -4.95 24.68 3.07
N SER A 111 -5.49 25.63 2.32
CA SER A 111 -5.81 26.98 2.81
C SER A 111 -7.24 27.13 3.38
N LEU A 112 -8.07 26.10 3.25
CA LEU A 112 -9.42 26.12 3.79
C LEU A 112 -9.42 25.84 5.30
N ASN A 113 -10.47 26.28 5.99
CA ASN A 113 -10.69 25.83 7.35
C ASN A 113 -11.09 24.34 7.40
N TYR A 114 -11.13 23.73 8.58
CA TYR A 114 -11.31 22.28 8.73
C TYR A 114 -12.65 21.79 8.19
N ILE A 115 -13.76 22.53 8.41
CA ILE A 115 -15.07 22.13 7.93
C ILE A 115 -15.20 22.30 6.42
N GLU A 116 -14.70 23.40 5.86
CA GLU A 116 -14.71 23.60 4.41
C GLU A 116 -13.87 22.56 3.68
N SER A 117 -12.68 22.24 4.23
CA SER A 117 -11.80 21.21 3.69
C SER A 117 -12.46 19.83 3.72
N PHE A 118 -13.16 19.50 4.81
CA PHE A 118 -13.95 18.26 4.91
C PHE A 118 -15.06 18.20 3.87
N ASN A 119 -15.85 19.27 3.71
CA ASN A 119 -16.92 19.33 2.71
C ASN A 119 -16.36 19.08 1.29
N LYS A 120 -15.26 19.72 0.94
CA LYS A 120 -14.60 19.53 -0.36
C LYS A 120 -14.02 18.13 -0.54
N LEU A 121 -13.46 17.54 0.50
CA LEU A 121 -13.00 16.16 0.48
C LEU A 121 -14.16 15.19 0.26
N HIS A 122 -15.27 15.37 1.00
CA HIS A 122 -16.45 14.55 0.88
C HIS A 122 -17.03 14.57 -0.55
N GLU A 123 -17.20 15.75 -1.14
CA GLU A 123 -17.59 15.92 -2.54
C GLU A 123 -16.63 15.21 -3.49
N SER A 124 -15.33 15.42 -3.29
CA SER A 124 -14.28 14.80 -4.13
C SER A 124 -14.29 13.28 -4.08
N LEU A 125 -14.51 12.69 -2.90
CA LEU A 125 -14.66 11.25 -2.74
C LEU A 125 -15.93 10.73 -3.43
N LYS A 126 -17.08 11.42 -3.24
CA LYS A 126 -18.35 11.08 -3.89
C LYS A 126 -18.22 11.05 -5.41
N GLU A 127 -17.48 12.00 -6.00
CA GLU A 127 -17.30 12.11 -7.45
C GLU A 127 -16.27 11.15 -8.04
N ASN A 128 -15.18 10.89 -7.31
CA ASN A 128 -13.97 10.33 -7.90
C ASN A 128 -13.56 8.95 -7.38
N TYR A 129 -14.13 8.51 -6.26
CA TYR A 129 -13.81 7.19 -5.73
C TYR A 129 -14.42 6.10 -6.62
N VAL A 130 -13.58 5.32 -7.28
CA VAL A 130 -14.04 4.38 -8.31
C VAL A 130 -14.84 3.20 -7.76
N LEU A 131 -14.63 2.82 -6.49
CA LEU A 131 -15.31 1.70 -5.85
C LEU A 131 -16.65 2.07 -5.20
N ASN A 132 -17.17 3.29 -5.39
CA ASN A 132 -18.45 3.75 -4.83
C ASN A 132 -19.57 2.74 -4.99
N LYS A 133 -19.77 2.25 -6.21
CA LYS A 133 -20.79 1.26 -6.51
C LYS A 133 -20.48 -0.10 -5.91
N HIS A 134 -19.22 -0.53 -5.98
CA HIS A 134 -18.76 -1.82 -5.48
C HIS A 134 -18.97 -1.94 -3.97
N LYS A 135 -18.58 -0.89 -3.24
CA LYS A 135 -18.70 -0.84 -1.77
C LYS A 135 -20.05 -0.33 -1.27
N ASN A 136 -20.95 0.09 -2.17
CA ASN A 136 -22.28 0.61 -1.84
C ASN A 136 -22.22 1.71 -0.76
N ILE A 137 -21.38 2.73 -0.95
CA ILE A 137 -21.17 3.82 0.01
C ILE A 137 -22.41 4.72 0.07
N ASN A 138 -22.99 4.88 1.27
CA ASN A 138 -24.04 5.87 1.52
C ASN A 138 -23.42 7.20 1.98
N TYR A 139 -23.13 8.07 1.01
CA TYR A 139 -22.46 9.35 1.26
C TYR A 139 -23.27 10.28 2.15
N ASP A 140 -24.59 10.31 2.01
CA ASP A 140 -25.42 11.23 2.78
C ASP A 140 -25.44 10.84 4.27
N ASN A 141 -25.57 9.55 4.59
CA ASN A 141 -25.45 9.07 5.97
C ASN A 141 -24.05 9.31 6.52
N LEU A 142 -23.01 9.06 5.71
CA LEU A 142 -21.63 9.27 6.10
C LEU A 142 -21.36 10.76 6.39
N TYR A 143 -21.87 11.66 5.57
CA TYR A 143 -21.78 13.10 5.80
C TYR A 143 -22.43 13.52 7.11
N GLN A 144 -23.70 13.11 7.34
CA GLN A 144 -24.44 13.45 8.56
C GLN A 144 -23.75 12.93 9.83
N LYS A 145 -23.13 11.74 9.76
CA LYS A 145 -22.39 11.15 10.88
C LYS A 145 -21.21 12.01 11.33
N TYR A 146 -20.51 12.68 10.41
CA TYR A 146 -19.26 13.37 10.69
C TYR A 146 -19.36 14.89 10.72
N ILE A 147 -20.31 15.52 10.02
CA ILE A 147 -20.38 16.98 9.87
C ILE A 147 -20.48 17.74 11.19
N ILE A 148 -21.21 17.18 12.17
CA ILE A 148 -21.39 17.82 13.49
C ILE A 148 -20.06 17.84 14.25
N GLU A 149 -19.30 16.74 14.20
CA GLU A 149 -18.00 16.66 14.84
C GLU A 149 -17.00 17.63 14.18
N PHE A 150 -16.97 17.70 12.82
CA PHE A 150 -16.11 18.65 12.10
C PHE A 150 -16.45 20.13 12.36
N LYS A 151 -17.71 20.47 12.60
CA LYS A 151 -18.14 21.83 12.97
C LYS A 151 -17.55 22.29 14.31
N ASN A 152 -17.29 21.36 15.23
CA ASN A 152 -16.85 21.63 16.59
C ASN A 152 -15.33 21.51 16.79
N ILE A 153 -14.58 21.24 15.70
CA ILE A 153 -13.12 21.09 15.78
C ILE A 153 -12.46 22.48 15.89
N ASN A 154 -11.58 22.61 16.90
CA ASN A 154 -10.81 23.81 17.15
C ASN A 154 -9.28 23.59 17.17
N ASN A 155 -8.81 22.34 16.98
CA ASN A 155 -7.40 22.03 16.98
C ASN A 155 -7.03 20.95 15.94
N GLU A 156 -5.78 20.96 15.53
CA GLU A 156 -5.25 20.14 14.44
C GLU A 156 -5.18 18.65 14.80
N ILE A 157 -4.89 18.30 16.04
CA ILE A 157 -4.84 16.91 16.51
C ILE A 157 -6.21 16.24 16.35
N LYS A 158 -7.27 16.89 16.86
CA LYS A 158 -8.65 16.44 16.71
C LYS A 158 -9.07 16.32 15.24
N TYR A 159 -8.63 17.27 14.42
CA TYR A 159 -8.89 17.23 12.97
C TYR A 159 -8.33 15.98 12.33
N TYR A 160 -7.06 15.62 12.60
CA TYR A 160 -6.45 14.42 12.03
C TYR A 160 -7.10 13.14 12.55
N GLN A 161 -7.42 13.07 13.83
CA GLN A 161 -8.13 11.93 14.41
C GLN A 161 -9.49 11.71 13.75
N LEU A 162 -10.26 12.78 13.56
CA LEU A 162 -11.58 12.70 12.96
C LEU A 162 -11.50 12.39 11.46
N LEU A 163 -10.52 12.98 10.77
CA LEU A 163 -10.30 12.75 9.35
C LEU A 163 -9.92 11.28 9.08
N GLU A 164 -9.05 10.69 9.89
CA GLU A 164 -8.69 9.28 9.74
C GLU A 164 -9.88 8.36 10.03
N ASN A 165 -10.65 8.64 11.07
CA ASN A 165 -11.88 7.89 11.35
C ASN A 165 -12.89 7.96 10.19
N TYR A 166 -13.04 9.12 9.56
CA TYR A 166 -13.89 9.29 8.38
C TYR A 166 -13.38 8.47 7.19
N LEU A 167 -12.07 8.48 6.92
CA LEU A 167 -11.47 7.74 5.82
C LEU A 167 -11.51 6.22 6.04
N ASN A 168 -11.45 5.75 7.28
CA ASN A 168 -11.58 4.33 7.61
C ASN A 168 -12.96 3.76 7.26
N GLU A 169 -14.01 4.59 7.17
CA GLU A 169 -15.37 4.14 6.75
C GLU A 169 -15.39 3.59 5.32
N PHE A 170 -14.43 3.98 4.48
CA PHE A 170 -14.31 3.47 3.12
C PHE A 170 -13.73 2.05 3.06
N ASN A 171 -13.09 1.61 4.14
CA ASN A 171 -12.42 0.31 4.21
C ASN A 171 -11.56 0.02 2.97
N ASP A 172 -10.66 0.95 2.64
CA ASP A 172 -9.81 0.91 1.44
C ASP A 172 -8.38 1.38 1.79
N ALA A 173 -7.42 0.50 1.60
CA ALA A 173 -6.02 0.77 1.95
C ALA A 173 -5.36 1.85 1.08
N HIS A 174 -5.91 2.12 -0.09
CA HIS A 174 -5.45 3.20 -0.94
C HIS A 174 -6.02 4.57 -0.55
N ILE A 175 -7.03 4.61 0.34
CA ILE A 175 -7.54 5.83 0.97
C ILE A 175 -6.84 5.98 2.32
N GLY A 176 -5.99 6.98 2.46
CA GLY A 176 -5.29 7.20 3.72
C GLY A 176 -4.58 8.54 3.77
N ILE A 177 -4.13 8.88 4.97
CA ILE A 177 -3.42 10.12 5.25
C ILE A 177 -1.91 9.88 5.12
N LYS A 178 -1.24 10.72 4.34
CA LYS A 178 0.22 10.78 4.24
C LYS A 178 0.69 12.21 4.49
N SER A 179 1.65 12.40 5.39
CA SER A 179 2.29 13.70 5.55
C SER A 179 3.19 14.02 4.36
N LEU A 180 3.06 15.22 3.79
CA LEU A 180 3.97 15.76 2.76
C LEU A 180 5.20 16.42 3.37
N THR A 181 5.09 16.81 4.64
CA THR A 181 6.17 17.38 5.44
C THR A 181 6.33 16.51 6.69
N ASN A 182 7.37 16.71 7.49
CA ASN A 182 7.45 16.06 8.81
C ASN A 182 6.41 16.72 9.75
N ASN A 183 5.14 16.39 9.58
CA ASN A 183 4.05 16.93 10.38
C ASN A 183 4.02 16.21 11.74
N THR A 184 4.61 16.84 12.76
CA THR A 184 4.65 16.30 14.13
C THR A 184 3.27 16.17 14.74
N LYS A 185 2.30 17.01 14.34
CA LYS A 185 0.93 16.98 14.86
C LYS A 185 0.16 15.72 14.45
N LEU A 186 0.47 15.13 13.28
CA LEU A 186 -0.10 13.85 12.89
C LEU A 186 0.42 12.71 13.79
N GLU A 187 1.70 12.71 14.12
CA GLU A 187 2.26 11.74 15.08
C GLU A 187 1.72 11.99 16.50
N GLU A 188 1.64 13.27 16.95
CA GLU A 188 1.00 13.62 18.22
C GLU A 188 -0.47 13.16 18.29
N ALA A 189 -1.20 13.21 17.17
CA ALA A 189 -2.58 12.71 17.11
C ALA A 189 -2.66 11.21 17.40
N LYS A 190 -1.69 10.42 16.90
CA LYS A 190 -1.59 8.99 17.15
C LYS A 190 -1.10 8.71 18.58
N GLU A 191 -0.08 9.44 19.05
CA GLU A 191 0.45 9.32 20.41
C GLU A 191 -0.63 9.62 21.46
N SER A 192 -1.41 10.68 21.27
CA SER A 192 -2.49 11.04 22.19
C SER A 192 -3.66 10.05 22.17
N PHE A 193 -3.87 9.35 21.05
CA PHE A 193 -4.91 8.33 20.93
C PHE A 193 -4.50 7.02 21.62
N TYR A 194 -3.24 6.57 21.41
CA TYR A 194 -2.67 5.35 21.99
C TYR A 194 -1.81 5.66 23.22
N ASN A 195 -2.34 6.44 24.14
CA ASN A 195 -1.62 6.90 25.32
C ASN A 195 -1.70 5.96 26.52
N ARG A 196 -2.23 4.76 26.37
CA ARG A 196 -2.40 3.76 27.42
C ARG A 196 -1.68 2.47 27.07
N TYR A 197 -1.13 1.82 28.09
CA TYR A 197 -0.58 0.49 27.99
C TYR A 197 -0.64 -0.20 29.35
N TYR A 198 -0.94 -1.50 29.38
CA TYR A 198 -1.20 -2.23 30.61
C TYR A 198 -0.22 -3.40 30.83
N ASP A 199 0.99 -3.32 30.24
CA ASP A 199 2.07 -4.32 30.29
C ASP A 199 1.70 -5.70 29.71
N PHE A 200 0.75 -5.74 28.80
CA PHE A 200 0.45 -6.91 27.96
C PHE A 200 -0.23 -6.50 26.66
N ASN A 201 -0.30 -7.42 25.72
CA ASN A 201 -1.02 -7.22 24.47
C ASN A 201 -2.14 -8.26 24.35
N ILE A 202 -3.12 -7.97 23.53
CA ILE A 202 -4.19 -8.89 23.18
C ILE A 202 -3.94 -9.37 21.75
N PHE A 203 -4.01 -10.67 21.54
CA PHE A 203 -3.86 -11.28 20.23
C PHE A 203 -5.05 -12.17 19.88
N PHE A 204 -5.42 -12.22 18.58
CA PHE A 204 -6.56 -13.00 18.11
C PHE A 204 -6.10 -14.32 17.51
N LEU A 205 -6.74 -15.44 17.90
CA LEU A 205 -6.46 -16.78 17.40
C LEU A 205 -7.52 -17.26 16.40
N ASP A 206 -7.18 -18.25 15.58
CA ASP A 206 -8.10 -18.84 14.59
C ASP A 206 -9.34 -19.49 15.22
N ASN A 207 -9.25 -19.95 16.47
CA ASN A 207 -10.39 -20.46 17.26
C ASN A 207 -11.31 -19.33 17.79
N LYS A 208 -11.09 -18.08 17.34
CA LYS A 208 -11.83 -16.87 17.72
C LYS A 208 -11.69 -16.47 19.18
N THR A 209 -10.62 -16.86 19.85
CA THR A 209 -10.30 -16.39 21.20
C THR A 209 -9.30 -15.24 21.16
N TYR A 210 -9.35 -14.40 22.18
CA TYR A 210 -8.41 -13.31 22.41
C TYR A 210 -7.51 -13.69 23.58
N VAL A 211 -6.22 -13.76 23.34
CA VAL A 211 -5.26 -14.19 24.38
C VAL A 211 -4.32 -13.07 24.78
N ALA A 212 -3.93 -13.06 26.04
CA ALA A 212 -2.89 -12.18 26.56
C ALA A 212 -1.52 -12.65 26.06
N THR A 213 -0.72 -11.71 25.54
CA THR A 213 0.66 -11.96 25.09
C THR A 213 1.61 -10.87 25.57
N GLY A 214 2.90 -11.18 25.67
CA GLY A 214 3.91 -10.24 26.13
C GLY A 214 3.75 -9.82 27.60
N VAL A 215 3.27 -10.73 28.44
CA VAL A 215 3.07 -10.50 29.87
C VAL A 215 4.41 -10.64 30.59
N SER A 216 5.08 -9.51 30.82
CA SER A 216 6.36 -9.50 31.55
C SER A 216 6.19 -9.94 33.01
N ARG A 217 7.13 -10.74 33.53
CA ARG A 217 7.13 -11.16 34.96
C ARG A 217 7.18 -9.99 35.93
N GLU A 218 7.69 -8.86 35.54
CA GLU A 218 7.81 -7.65 36.35
C GLU A 218 6.55 -6.79 36.29
N SER A 219 5.67 -7.02 35.32
CA SER A 219 4.46 -6.23 35.09
C SER A 219 3.43 -6.36 36.21
N MET A 220 2.61 -5.34 36.37
CA MET A 220 1.45 -5.38 37.28
C MET A 220 0.42 -6.43 36.81
N ALA A 221 0.28 -6.64 35.51
CA ALA A 221 -0.56 -7.68 34.94
C ALA A 221 -0.15 -9.07 35.46
N TYR A 222 1.14 -9.39 35.41
CA TYR A 222 1.68 -10.66 35.94
C TYR A 222 1.49 -10.80 37.46
N LYS A 223 1.80 -9.72 38.23
CA LYS A 223 1.63 -9.72 39.71
C LYS A 223 0.18 -9.91 40.13
N LYS A 224 -0.78 -9.50 39.31
CA LYS A 224 -2.22 -9.72 39.53
C LYS A 224 -2.77 -11.00 38.91
N GLY A 225 -1.92 -11.91 38.45
CA GLY A 225 -2.30 -13.25 38.03
C GLY A 225 -2.49 -13.47 36.54
N LEU A 226 -2.40 -12.42 35.70
CA LEU A 226 -2.46 -12.60 34.25
C LEU A 226 -1.19 -13.32 33.75
N ARG A 227 -1.37 -14.25 32.84
CA ARG A 227 -0.29 -15.06 32.26
C ARG A 227 -0.41 -15.06 30.72
N GLU A 228 0.70 -15.37 30.07
CA GLU A 228 0.76 -15.67 28.65
C GLU A 228 -0.28 -16.74 28.29
N GLY A 229 -1.05 -16.54 27.19
CA GLY A 229 -2.08 -17.46 26.74
C GLY A 229 -3.41 -17.36 27.49
N ASN A 230 -3.53 -16.60 28.60
CA ASN A 230 -4.82 -16.42 29.26
C ASN A 230 -5.85 -15.78 28.33
N ILE A 231 -7.08 -16.29 28.31
CA ILE A 231 -8.13 -15.85 27.39
C ILE A 231 -8.82 -14.60 27.94
N ILE A 232 -8.69 -13.48 27.27
CA ILE A 232 -9.37 -12.23 27.62
C ILE A 232 -10.82 -12.29 27.16
N THR A 233 -11.78 -12.08 28.06
CA THR A 233 -13.21 -12.17 27.77
C THR A 233 -13.95 -10.84 27.88
N LYS A 234 -13.45 -9.91 28.74
CA LYS A 234 -14.04 -8.59 28.89
C LYS A 234 -12.97 -7.52 29.06
N TRP A 235 -13.28 -6.33 28.54
CA TRP A 235 -12.54 -5.10 28.66
C TRP A 235 -13.43 -4.02 29.28
N ASN A 236 -13.09 -3.49 30.46
CA ASN A 236 -13.93 -2.57 31.24
C ASN A 236 -15.38 -3.06 31.43
N GLY A 237 -15.54 -4.33 31.83
CA GLY A 237 -16.83 -4.95 32.08
C GLY A 237 -17.63 -5.33 30.84
N LYS A 238 -17.23 -4.85 29.65
CA LYS A 238 -17.91 -5.15 28.38
C LYS A 238 -17.28 -6.36 27.69
N ASP A 239 -18.10 -7.07 26.90
CA ASP A 239 -17.63 -8.20 26.11
C ASP A 239 -16.53 -7.77 25.13
N ILE A 240 -15.45 -8.56 25.05
CA ILE A 240 -14.25 -8.23 24.28
C ILE A 240 -14.54 -8.12 22.76
N ASN A 241 -15.43 -8.95 22.22
CA ASN A 241 -15.80 -8.89 20.81
C ASN A 241 -16.53 -7.57 20.50
N ASN A 242 -17.44 -7.15 21.39
CA ASN A 242 -18.18 -5.90 21.21
C ASN A 242 -17.25 -4.69 21.27
N GLU A 243 -16.29 -4.68 22.19
CA GLU A 243 -15.29 -3.61 22.28
C GLU A 243 -14.42 -3.54 21.03
N ILE A 244 -13.95 -4.68 20.52
CA ILE A 244 -13.14 -4.73 19.30
C ILE A 244 -13.93 -4.31 18.07
N GLN A 245 -15.19 -4.77 17.91
CA GLN A 245 -16.02 -4.39 16.77
C GLN A 245 -16.43 -2.91 16.76
N SER A 246 -16.54 -2.29 17.93
CA SER A 246 -16.87 -0.86 18.08
C SER A 246 -15.64 0.05 18.12
N LEU A 247 -14.43 -0.49 18.11
CA LEU A 247 -13.20 0.26 18.28
C LEU A 247 -13.01 1.27 17.14
N LYS A 248 -12.98 2.56 17.48
CA LYS A 248 -12.40 3.57 16.61
C LYS A 248 -10.88 3.48 16.75
N TYR A 249 -10.17 3.53 15.65
CA TYR A 249 -8.72 3.41 15.66
C TYR A 249 -8.07 4.39 14.69
N LEU A 250 -6.85 4.78 14.99
CA LEU A 250 -5.96 5.47 14.08
C LEU A 250 -4.97 4.44 13.53
N ASN A 251 -4.85 4.37 12.22
CA ASN A 251 -3.99 3.38 11.62
C ASN A 251 -2.51 3.65 11.92
N VAL A 252 -1.80 2.63 12.38
CA VAL A 252 -0.35 2.67 12.65
C VAL A 252 0.43 1.84 11.65
N SER A 253 -0.23 0.89 10.96
CA SER A 253 0.35 0.13 9.86
C SER A 253 0.36 0.95 8.56
N ILE A 254 1.24 0.61 7.64
CA ILE A 254 1.28 1.13 6.28
C ILE A 254 1.44 -0.07 5.36
N PRO A 255 0.50 -0.31 4.47
CA PRO A 255 -0.77 0.40 4.21
C PRO A 255 -1.88 0.16 5.24
N ASN A 256 -2.99 0.89 5.13
CA ASN A 256 -4.23 0.58 5.85
C ASN A 256 -4.70 -0.82 5.48
N ILE A 257 -5.50 -1.46 6.34
CA ILE A 257 -6.01 -2.81 6.09
C ILE A 257 -7.45 -2.73 5.60
N SER A 258 -7.71 -3.19 4.38
CA SER A 258 -9.05 -3.24 3.76
C SER A 258 -9.79 -4.54 4.06
N ASN A 259 -9.07 -5.64 4.19
CA ASN A 259 -9.62 -6.95 4.48
C ASN A 259 -10.02 -7.05 5.95
N LYS A 260 -11.31 -7.15 6.24
CA LYS A 260 -11.84 -7.19 7.62
C LYS A 260 -11.31 -8.38 8.41
N ASN A 261 -11.16 -9.55 7.79
CA ASN A 261 -10.59 -10.73 8.45
C ASN A 261 -9.14 -10.49 8.86
N VAL A 262 -8.37 -9.80 8.03
CA VAL A 262 -6.99 -9.41 8.37
C VAL A 262 -7.00 -8.35 9.47
N LEU A 263 -7.87 -7.36 9.38
CA LEU A 263 -7.98 -6.29 10.38
C LEU A 263 -8.29 -6.84 11.79
N ASN A 264 -9.03 -7.94 11.89
CA ASN A 264 -9.32 -8.60 13.17
C ASN A 264 -8.08 -9.02 13.95
N TYR A 265 -6.93 -9.23 13.29
CA TYR A 265 -5.66 -9.51 13.97
C TYR A 265 -4.96 -8.25 14.49
N TYR A 266 -5.29 -7.06 13.96
CA TYR A 266 -4.70 -5.78 14.36
C TYR A 266 -5.52 -5.07 15.44
N LEU A 267 -6.85 -5.14 15.38
CA LEU A 267 -7.74 -4.43 16.31
C LEU A 267 -7.49 -4.77 17.77
N PRO A 268 -7.23 -6.03 18.18
CA PRO A 268 -6.90 -6.35 19.57
C PRO A 268 -5.64 -5.66 20.07
N ILE A 269 -4.63 -5.51 19.20
CA ILE A 269 -3.39 -4.80 19.53
C ILE A 269 -3.69 -3.31 19.74
N TYR A 270 -4.54 -2.71 18.90
CA TYR A 270 -4.99 -1.33 19.07
C TYR A 270 -5.77 -1.15 20.38
N LEU A 271 -6.69 -2.08 20.69
CA LEU A 271 -7.47 -2.04 21.92
C LEU A 271 -6.57 -2.05 23.15
N SER A 272 -5.51 -2.88 23.17
CA SER A 272 -4.58 -2.99 24.31
C SER A 272 -3.80 -1.71 24.61
N ALA A 273 -3.80 -0.75 23.67
CA ALA A 273 -3.16 0.57 23.83
C ALA A 273 -4.15 1.72 24.04
N THR A 274 -5.44 1.41 24.23
CA THR A 274 -6.52 2.38 24.47
C THR A 274 -7.23 2.09 25.79
N GLY A 275 -8.07 2.99 26.27
CA GLY A 275 -8.90 2.79 27.45
C GLY A 275 -8.71 3.88 28.51
N ASN A 276 -8.95 3.52 29.77
CA ASN A 276 -8.94 4.44 30.90
C ASN A 276 -7.59 4.41 31.64
N GLU A 277 -7.39 5.33 32.59
CA GLU A 277 -6.21 5.26 33.48
C GLU A 277 -6.17 3.94 34.25
N GLU A 278 -7.34 3.44 34.68
CA GLU A 278 -7.51 2.11 35.26
C GLU A 278 -8.52 1.34 34.41
N ASN A 279 -8.14 0.12 33.99
CA ASN A 279 -9.00 -0.79 33.25
C ASN A 279 -9.26 -2.07 34.03
N GLU A 280 -10.52 -2.49 34.05
CA GLU A 280 -10.93 -3.79 34.49
C GLU A 280 -10.75 -4.82 33.38
N ILE A 281 -9.96 -5.87 33.63
CA ILE A 281 -9.73 -6.97 32.70
C ILE A 281 -10.32 -8.24 33.26
N THR A 282 -11.24 -8.87 32.52
CA THR A 282 -11.75 -10.20 32.86
C THR A 282 -11.11 -11.22 31.93
N PHE A 283 -10.55 -12.27 32.51
CA PHE A 283 -9.90 -13.34 31.74
C PHE A 283 -10.18 -14.72 32.33
N ILE A 284 -9.95 -15.76 31.54
CA ILE A 284 -9.94 -17.17 31.94
C ILE A 284 -8.47 -17.59 32.01
N ASN A 285 -8.07 -18.10 33.19
CA ASN A 285 -6.69 -18.57 33.38
C ASN A 285 -6.49 -19.99 32.82
N ASN A 286 -5.26 -20.50 32.86
CA ASN A 286 -4.91 -21.83 32.34
C ASN A 286 -5.60 -23.00 33.10
N GLU A 287 -6.18 -22.74 34.27
CA GLU A 287 -6.98 -23.72 35.03
C GLU A 287 -8.48 -23.64 34.68
N GLY A 288 -8.87 -22.82 33.70
CA GLY A 288 -10.26 -22.59 33.29
C GLY A 288 -11.05 -21.68 34.25
N LYS A 289 -10.39 -21.06 35.25
CA LYS A 289 -11.06 -20.20 36.22
C LYS A 289 -11.14 -18.76 35.72
N LYS A 290 -12.33 -18.17 35.82
CA LYS A 290 -12.56 -16.76 35.53
C LYS A 290 -11.98 -15.88 36.61
N GLN A 291 -11.21 -14.88 36.23
CA GLN A 291 -10.61 -13.87 37.12
C GLN A 291 -10.90 -12.46 36.60
N VAL A 292 -10.92 -11.52 37.55
CA VAL A 292 -11.10 -10.07 37.26
C VAL A 292 -9.97 -9.32 37.96
N ILE A 293 -9.29 -8.49 37.23
CA ILE A 293 -8.20 -7.63 37.74
C ILE A 293 -8.37 -6.20 37.25
N ASN A 294 -7.96 -5.24 38.06
CA ASN A 294 -7.85 -3.85 37.66
C ASN A 294 -6.38 -3.50 37.42
N LEU A 295 -6.07 -2.96 36.25
CA LEU A 295 -4.72 -2.56 35.88
C LEU A 295 -4.65 -1.06 35.69
N LYS A 296 -3.68 -0.41 36.34
CA LYS A 296 -3.33 0.96 36.08
C LYS A 296 -2.47 1.01 34.81
N SER A 297 -2.83 1.91 33.89
CA SER A 297 -2.08 2.11 32.64
C SER A 297 -0.76 2.82 32.91
N ILE A 298 0.20 2.57 32.05
CA ILE A 298 1.41 3.37 31.87
C ILE A 298 1.31 4.14 30.55
N ASP A 299 1.85 5.34 30.52
CA ASP A 299 1.90 6.16 29.29
C ASP A 299 2.99 5.58 28.39
N ASN A 300 2.63 5.00 27.25
CA ASN A 300 3.53 4.60 26.17
C ASN A 300 2.86 3.67 25.12
N GLY A 301 1.53 3.68 25.04
CA GLY A 301 0.76 2.77 24.19
C GLY A 301 1.17 2.83 22.72
N TYR A 302 1.40 4.04 22.19
CA TYR A 302 1.80 4.22 20.79
C TYR A 302 3.10 3.48 20.41
N LYS A 303 4.11 3.55 21.28
CA LYS A 303 5.37 2.84 21.06
C LYS A 303 5.14 1.33 20.99
N TYR A 304 4.35 0.78 21.92
CA TYR A 304 4.03 -0.65 21.96
C TYR A 304 3.22 -1.10 20.75
N VAL A 305 2.17 -0.37 20.38
CA VAL A 305 1.40 -0.65 19.14
C VAL A 305 2.33 -0.69 17.95
N LYS A 306 3.20 0.31 17.80
CA LYS A 306 4.15 0.42 16.68
C LYS A 306 5.15 -0.74 16.64
N GLU A 307 5.61 -1.22 17.80
CA GLU A 307 6.51 -2.38 17.89
C GLU A 307 5.78 -3.69 17.57
N LYS A 308 4.56 -3.88 18.09
CA LYS A 308 3.81 -5.12 17.89
C LYS A 308 3.29 -5.27 16.46
N ILE A 309 2.85 -4.19 15.85
CA ILE A 309 2.46 -4.21 14.44
C ILE A 309 3.64 -4.54 13.52
N LYS A 310 4.87 -4.16 13.88
CA LYS A 310 6.07 -4.53 13.11
C LYS A 310 6.25 -6.05 12.94
N ILE A 311 5.68 -6.87 13.80
CA ILE A 311 5.70 -8.33 13.65
C ILE A 311 5.02 -8.77 12.36
N PHE A 312 3.95 -8.05 11.95
CA PHE A 312 3.28 -8.28 10.68
C PHE A 312 3.89 -7.47 9.51
N THR A 313 4.75 -6.47 9.81
CA THR A 313 5.23 -5.49 8.81
C THR A 313 6.75 -5.46 8.66
N LYS A 314 7.49 -6.27 9.44
CA LYS A 314 8.93 -6.16 9.47
C LYS A 314 9.56 -6.69 8.18
N THR A 315 10.16 -5.79 7.40
CA THR A 315 11.14 -6.10 6.37
C THR A 315 12.47 -5.52 6.80
N ASN A 316 13.46 -6.36 7.03
CA ASN A 316 14.84 -5.94 7.27
C ASN A 316 15.63 -5.86 5.95
N GLU A 317 14.96 -5.79 4.81
CA GLU A 317 15.60 -5.93 3.50
C GLU A 317 15.70 -4.58 2.82
N GLU A 318 16.91 -4.21 2.47
CA GLU A 318 17.21 -3.01 1.70
C GLU A 318 16.99 -3.22 0.19
N GLU A 319 17.01 -4.49 -0.28
CA GLU A 319 16.89 -4.84 -1.69
C GLU A 319 15.49 -5.31 -2.05
N ASN A 320 15.02 -4.90 -3.25
CA ASN A 320 13.69 -5.29 -3.74
C ASN A 320 13.59 -6.78 -4.07
N PHE A 321 14.67 -7.39 -4.55
CA PHE A 321 14.75 -8.81 -4.87
C PHE A 321 15.79 -9.48 -3.97
N THR A 322 15.35 -10.41 -3.12
CA THR A 322 16.26 -11.23 -2.29
C THR A 322 16.14 -12.70 -2.69
N TYR A 323 17.26 -13.31 -3.06
CA TYR A 323 17.32 -14.73 -3.40
C TYR A 323 18.16 -15.51 -2.37
N LYS A 324 17.64 -16.65 -1.90
CA LYS A 324 18.30 -17.58 -0.97
C LYS A 324 17.94 -19.03 -1.33
N VAL A 325 18.67 -19.99 -0.76
CA VAL A 325 18.38 -21.42 -0.91
C VAL A 325 18.29 -22.08 0.45
N PHE A 326 17.24 -22.86 0.66
CA PHE A 326 17.02 -23.71 1.84
C PHE A 326 17.05 -25.18 1.40
N LYS A 327 18.19 -25.85 1.52
CA LYS A 327 18.41 -27.22 1.01
C LYS A 327 18.08 -27.29 -0.50
N ASN A 328 16.96 -27.90 -0.88
CA ASN A 328 16.50 -28.08 -2.26
C ASN A 328 15.33 -27.14 -2.64
N THR A 329 15.10 -26.09 -1.88
CA THR A 329 14.04 -25.13 -2.10
C THR A 329 14.64 -23.74 -2.27
N SER A 330 14.43 -23.13 -3.44
CA SER A 330 14.75 -21.74 -3.67
C SER A 330 13.75 -20.83 -2.94
N TYR A 331 14.24 -19.70 -2.49
CA TYR A 331 13.45 -18.63 -1.90
C TYR A 331 13.71 -17.35 -2.67
N LEU A 332 12.65 -16.73 -3.13
CA LEU A 332 12.65 -15.44 -3.79
C LEU A 332 11.68 -14.51 -3.06
N LYS A 333 12.17 -13.40 -2.53
CA LYS A 333 11.34 -12.34 -2.01
C LYS A 333 11.31 -11.16 -2.95
N ILE A 334 10.10 -10.58 -3.12
CA ILE A 334 9.86 -9.37 -3.91
C ILE A 334 9.05 -8.41 -3.04
N THR A 335 9.60 -7.21 -2.80
CA THR A 335 8.99 -6.24 -1.87
C THR A 335 8.12 -5.19 -2.57
N ASN A 336 8.31 -4.96 -3.87
CA ASN A 336 7.50 -4.03 -4.65
C ASN A 336 7.69 -4.20 -6.17
N GLU A 337 6.86 -3.54 -6.98
CA GLU A 337 6.94 -3.49 -8.46
C GLU A 337 7.27 -2.07 -8.94
N LYS A 338 8.27 -1.40 -8.33
CA LYS A 338 8.65 0.00 -8.63
C LYS A 338 9.87 0.12 -9.55
N ASP A 339 10.59 -0.97 -9.78
CA ASP A 339 11.81 -0.99 -10.60
C ASP A 339 11.53 -0.90 -12.11
N ASP A 340 12.56 -0.49 -12.88
CA ASP A 340 12.50 -0.49 -14.34
C ASP A 340 12.35 -1.91 -14.91
N ILE A 341 11.54 -2.06 -15.96
CA ILE A 341 11.24 -3.36 -16.59
C ILE A 341 12.49 -4.09 -17.06
N LYS A 342 13.50 -3.38 -17.59
CA LYS A 342 14.74 -4.00 -18.07
C LYS A 342 15.58 -4.52 -16.90
N TYR A 343 15.57 -3.79 -15.79
CA TYR A 343 16.23 -4.23 -14.57
C TYR A 343 15.54 -5.49 -14.02
N VAL A 344 14.21 -5.48 -13.92
CA VAL A 344 13.42 -6.63 -13.46
C VAL A 344 13.67 -7.86 -14.32
N LYS A 345 13.65 -7.73 -15.65
CA LYS A 345 13.96 -8.86 -16.56
C LYS A 345 15.35 -9.42 -16.31
N ARG A 346 16.38 -8.58 -16.25
CA ARG A 346 17.76 -9.03 -15.98
C ARG A 346 17.90 -9.72 -14.62
N THR A 347 17.20 -9.20 -13.61
CA THR A 347 17.20 -9.79 -12.27
C THR A 347 16.50 -11.14 -12.26
N MET A 348 15.32 -11.23 -12.86
CA MET A 348 14.58 -12.49 -12.97
C MET A 348 15.32 -13.55 -13.81
N ASP A 349 16.00 -13.15 -14.89
CA ASP A 349 16.84 -14.08 -15.68
C ASP A 349 17.97 -14.67 -14.79
N LYS A 350 18.67 -13.84 -14.01
CA LYS A 350 19.70 -14.33 -13.05
C LYS A 350 19.11 -15.27 -11.99
N ILE A 351 17.90 -14.96 -11.49
CA ILE A 351 17.23 -15.81 -10.50
C ILE A 351 16.90 -17.18 -11.12
N VAL A 352 16.42 -17.23 -12.36
CA VAL A 352 16.17 -18.50 -13.07
C VAL A 352 17.45 -19.31 -13.24
N ASP A 353 18.56 -18.64 -13.61
CA ASP A 353 19.87 -19.29 -13.74
C ASP A 353 20.34 -19.85 -12.38
N ASN A 354 20.13 -19.13 -11.28
CA ASN A 354 20.44 -19.59 -9.94
C ASN A 354 19.57 -20.79 -9.53
N ILE A 355 18.25 -20.74 -9.73
CA ILE A 355 17.34 -21.87 -9.47
C ILE A 355 17.83 -23.14 -10.18
N SER A 356 18.30 -23.01 -11.43
CA SER A 356 18.81 -24.11 -12.22
C SER A 356 20.14 -24.63 -11.68
N LYS A 357 21.08 -23.74 -11.31
CA LYS A 357 22.39 -24.10 -10.73
C LYS A 357 22.27 -24.78 -9.38
N ASP A 358 21.31 -24.33 -8.57
CA ASP A 358 21.06 -24.87 -7.23
C ASP A 358 20.23 -26.15 -7.27
N GLU A 359 19.87 -26.62 -8.47
CA GLU A 359 19.03 -27.82 -8.71
C GLU A 359 17.76 -27.84 -7.84
N SER A 360 17.19 -26.65 -7.59
CA SER A 360 16.03 -26.50 -6.70
C SER A 360 14.82 -27.25 -7.20
N LYS A 361 14.17 -27.99 -6.31
CA LYS A 361 12.97 -28.77 -6.63
C LYS A 361 11.67 -28.00 -6.37
N ASN A 362 11.73 -26.96 -5.53
CA ASN A 362 10.60 -26.10 -5.19
C ASN A 362 11.05 -24.65 -5.13
N LEU A 363 10.06 -23.74 -5.19
CA LEU A 363 10.25 -22.30 -4.96
C LEU A 363 9.28 -21.82 -3.89
N ILE A 364 9.79 -21.02 -2.96
CA ILE A 364 8.99 -20.12 -2.12
C ILE A 364 9.10 -18.73 -2.73
N LEU A 365 7.97 -18.17 -3.18
CA LEU A 365 7.86 -16.78 -3.61
C LEU A 365 7.26 -15.97 -2.46
N ASP A 366 8.09 -15.19 -1.76
CA ASP A 366 7.66 -14.37 -0.63
C ASP A 366 7.23 -12.98 -1.09
N LEU A 367 5.92 -12.74 -1.04
CA LEU A 367 5.28 -11.45 -1.30
C LEU A 367 4.77 -10.79 -0.02
N ARG A 368 5.16 -11.27 1.16
CA ARG A 368 4.81 -10.61 2.43
C ARG A 368 5.40 -9.20 2.45
N ASN A 369 4.54 -8.25 2.86
CA ASN A 369 4.87 -6.82 2.88
C ASN A 369 5.22 -6.23 1.50
N ASN A 370 4.77 -6.83 0.43
CA ASN A 370 4.89 -6.27 -0.91
C ASN A 370 3.95 -5.06 -1.03
N GLU A 371 4.53 -3.88 -1.21
CA GLU A 371 3.81 -2.59 -1.25
C GLU A 371 3.11 -2.30 -2.58
N GLY A 372 3.18 -3.23 -3.53
CA GLY A 372 2.68 -3.01 -4.88
C GLY A 372 3.58 -2.11 -5.72
N GLY A 373 3.05 -1.62 -6.82
CA GLY A 373 3.76 -0.78 -7.77
C GLY A 373 3.11 -0.78 -9.15
N SER A 374 3.89 -1.05 -10.19
CA SER A 374 3.43 -1.07 -11.57
C SER A 374 2.86 -2.43 -11.98
N ASP A 375 1.62 -2.46 -12.43
CA ASP A 375 0.99 -3.68 -12.97
C ASP A 375 1.73 -4.23 -14.21
N LEU A 376 2.40 -3.36 -14.97
CA LEU A 376 3.26 -3.78 -16.08
C LEU A 376 4.47 -4.56 -15.57
N VAL A 377 5.09 -4.13 -14.48
CA VAL A 377 6.20 -4.87 -13.84
C VAL A 377 5.70 -6.20 -13.28
N GLY A 378 4.54 -6.19 -12.60
CA GLY A 378 3.89 -7.40 -12.11
C GLY A 378 3.60 -8.40 -13.25
N SER A 379 3.13 -7.93 -14.42
CA SER A 379 2.89 -8.80 -15.57
C SER A 379 4.18 -9.41 -16.15
N VAL A 380 5.29 -8.68 -16.08
CA VAL A 380 6.62 -9.19 -16.46
C VAL A 380 7.07 -10.28 -15.49
N ILE A 381 6.93 -10.09 -14.18
CA ILE A 381 7.25 -11.11 -13.17
C ILE A 381 6.40 -12.38 -13.43
N ALA A 382 5.09 -12.21 -13.64
CA ALA A 382 4.18 -13.30 -13.91
C ALA A 382 4.51 -14.07 -15.20
N SER A 383 5.15 -13.42 -16.19
CA SER A 383 5.53 -14.05 -17.46
C SER A 383 6.54 -15.19 -17.26
N TYR A 384 7.38 -15.13 -16.25
CA TYR A 384 8.35 -16.18 -15.94
C TYR A 384 7.72 -17.48 -15.44
N PHE A 385 6.45 -17.45 -15.06
CA PHE A 385 5.67 -18.60 -14.59
C PHE A 385 4.65 -19.09 -15.63
N SER A 386 4.59 -18.50 -16.83
CA SER A 386 3.61 -18.86 -17.86
C SER A 386 4.26 -19.03 -19.23
N ALA A 387 3.86 -20.06 -19.95
CA ALA A 387 4.19 -20.21 -21.37
C ALA A 387 3.19 -19.48 -22.28
N ASN A 388 1.97 -19.23 -21.80
CA ASN A 388 0.87 -18.68 -22.59
C ASN A 388 0.63 -17.20 -22.27
N ASN A 389 0.18 -16.47 -23.30
CA ASN A 389 -0.33 -15.11 -23.11
C ASN A 389 -1.72 -15.17 -22.46
N TYR A 390 -1.99 -14.25 -21.54
CA TYR A 390 -3.32 -14.12 -20.94
C TYR A 390 -3.54 -12.69 -20.42
N LEU A 391 -4.80 -12.32 -20.21
CA LEU A 391 -5.15 -11.05 -19.58
C LEU A 391 -4.68 -11.05 -18.12
N TYR A 392 -3.79 -10.13 -17.77
CA TYR A 392 -3.27 -9.96 -16.42
C TYR A 392 -4.25 -9.15 -15.54
N ILE A 393 -4.67 -7.99 -16.05
CA ILE A 393 -5.65 -7.12 -15.39
C ILE A 393 -6.33 -6.20 -16.40
N LYS A 394 -7.59 -5.86 -16.14
CA LYS A 394 -8.36 -4.85 -16.87
C LYS A 394 -8.56 -3.63 -16.00
N GLU A 395 -8.21 -2.46 -16.52
CA GLU A 395 -8.41 -1.17 -15.87
C GLU A 395 -9.67 -0.48 -16.37
N SER A 396 -10.49 0.03 -15.45
CA SER A 396 -11.76 0.67 -15.75
C SER A 396 -12.01 1.91 -14.90
N ILE A 397 -12.70 2.89 -15.46
CA ILE A 397 -13.23 4.04 -14.73
C ILE A 397 -14.72 3.88 -14.47
N LEU A 398 -15.23 4.42 -13.37
CA LEU A 398 -16.66 4.47 -13.09
C LEU A 398 -17.29 5.68 -13.80
N LYS A 399 -18.21 5.44 -14.73
CA LYS A 399 -18.92 6.49 -15.48
C LYS A 399 -20.41 6.19 -15.52
N LYS A 400 -21.26 7.09 -15.01
CA LYS A 400 -22.71 6.89 -14.94
C LYS A 400 -23.08 5.53 -14.32
N ASN A 401 -22.48 5.20 -13.18
CA ASN A 401 -22.65 3.93 -12.46
C ASN A 401 -22.30 2.64 -13.25
N LYS A 402 -21.51 2.75 -14.31
CA LYS A 402 -20.99 1.59 -15.08
C LYS A 402 -19.49 1.67 -15.20
N TYR A 403 -18.81 0.54 -14.99
CA TYR A 403 -17.38 0.43 -15.25
C TYR A 403 -17.15 0.44 -16.77
N LYS A 404 -16.34 1.39 -17.22
CA LYS A 404 -15.87 1.49 -18.62
C LYS A 404 -14.40 1.19 -18.69
N LYS A 405 -14.05 0.18 -19.46
CA LYS A 405 -12.66 -0.17 -19.74
C LYS A 405 -11.90 1.01 -20.32
N ILE A 406 -10.67 1.21 -19.83
CA ILE A 406 -9.72 2.19 -20.35
C ILE A 406 -8.41 1.54 -20.78
N ASN A 407 -8.04 0.38 -20.19
CA ASN A 407 -6.80 -0.30 -20.49
C ASN A 407 -6.90 -1.81 -20.21
N GLU A 408 -6.03 -2.59 -20.83
CA GLU A 408 -5.81 -4.01 -20.56
C GLU A 408 -4.30 -4.28 -20.53
N ILE A 409 -3.86 -4.98 -19.50
CA ILE A 409 -2.47 -5.41 -19.36
C ILE A 409 -2.44 -6.91 -19.53
N TYR A 410 -1.51 -7.41 -20.34
CA TYR A 410 -1.36 -8.83 -20.66
C TYR A 410 -0.03 -9.36 -20.13
N VAL A 411 -0.04 -10.60 -19.69
CA VAL A 411 1.17 -11.41 -19.55
C VAL A 411 1.57 -11.92 -20.93
N ASN A 412 2.80 -11.64 -21.33
CA ASN A 412 3.40 -12.26 -22.52
C ASN A 412 4.22 -13.45 -22.03
N GLY A 413 3.70 -14.64 -22.21
CA GLY A 413 4.28 -15.86 -21.66
C GLY A 413 5.75 -16.04 -22.03
N TYR A 414 6.57 -16.39 -21.04
CA TYR A 414 8.01 -16.56 -21.20
C TYR A 414 8.54 -17.81 -20.50
N LYS A 415 7.73 -18.51 -19.77
CA LYS A 415 7.95 -19.68 -18.90
C LYS A 415 9.39 -20.16 -18.76
N LYS A 416 9.99 -19.84 -17.64
CA LYS A 416 11.31 -20.36 -17.22
C LYS A 416 11.25 -21.06 -15.86
N ILE A 417 10.26 -20.72 -15.03
CA ILE A 417 10.04 -21.33 -13.71
C ILE A 417 8.87 -22.30 -13.82
N ASN A 418 9.16 -23.60 -13.69
CA ASN A 418 8.18 -24.68 -13.83
C ASN A 418 8.24 -25.68 -12.65
N ILE A 419 8.81 -25.29 -11.54
CA ILE A 419 8.85 -26.10 -10.33
C ILE A 419 7.65 -25.75 -9.41
N PRO A 420 7.20 -26.69 -8.56
CA PRO A 420 6.19 -26.41 -7.56
C PRO A 420 6.53 -25.14 -6.76
N THR A 421 5.57 -24.22 -6.66
CA THR A 421 5.80 -22.93 -6.05
C THR A 421 4.75 -22.65 -4.98
N VAL A 422 5.20 -22.21 -3.81
CA VAL A 422 4.31 -21.67 -2.78
C VAL A 422 4.57 -20.17 -2.64
N ILE A 423 3.52 -19.38 -2.86
CA ILE A 423 3.55 -17.94 -2.64
C ILE A 423 3.17 -17.67 -1.20
N ILE A 424 4.01 -16.97 -0.43
CA ILE A 424 3.66 -16.54 0.92
C ILE A 424 3.20 -15.08 0.87
N VAL A 425 2.04 -14.80 1.47
CA VAL A 425 1.42 -13.46 1.52
C VAL A 425 1.03 -13.10 2.95
N ASN A 426 0.75 -11.82 3.20
CA ASN A 426 0.18 -11.34 4.46
C ASN A 426 -0.71 -10.10 4.24
N GLY A 427 -1.30 -9.57 5.30
CA GLY A 427 -2.17 -8.39 5.26
C GLY A 427 -1.52 -7.11 4.70
N ASN A 428 -0.20 -7.06 4.58
CA ASN A 428 0.53 -5.95 3.95
C ASN A 428 0.94 -6.24 2.51
N THR A 429 0.60 -7.40 1.95
CA THR A 429 0.66 -7.64 0.51
C THR A 429 -0.49 -6.88 -0.12
N ILE A 430 -0.20 -5.88 -0.96
CA ILE A 430 -1.20 -4.95 -1.49
C ILE A 430 -1.00 -4.67 -2.99
N SER A 431 -2.06 -4.24 -3.68
CA SER A 431 -1.99 -3.65 -5.02
C SER A 431 -1.40 -4.63 -6.05
N ALA A 432 -0.35 -4.24 -6.80
CA ALA A 432 0.29 -5.10 -7.80
C ALA A 432 0.82 -6.43 -7.23
N GLY A 433 1.25 -6.44 -5.94
CA GLY A 433 1.64 -7.68 -5.25
C GLY A 433 0.49 -8.67 -5.10
N GLU A 434 -0.74 -8.19 -4.83
CA GLU A 434 -1.94 -9.05 -4.80
C GLU A 434 -2.29 -9.56 -6.20
N ILE A 435 -2.14 -8.71 -7.23
CA ILE A 435 -2.43 -9.09 -8.62
C ILE A 435 -1.46 -10.18 -9.10
N ILE A 436 -0.19 -10.15 -8.70
CA ILE A 436 0.78 -11.23 -8.95
C ILE A 436 0.26 -12.54 -8.33
N ALA A 437 -0.04 -12.54 -7.02
CA ALA A 437 -0.52 -13.72 -6.31
C ALA A 437 -1.81 -14.27 -6.94
N TYR A 438 -2.78 -13.39 -7.23
CA TYR A 438 -4.06 -13.75 -7.88
C TYR A 438 -3.88 -14.45 -9.23
N ASN A 439 -2.99 -13.92 -10.08
CA ASN A 439 -2.78 -14.48 -11.41
C ASN A 439 -1.97 -15.78 -11.36
N LEU A 440 -0.99 -15.88 -10.49
CA LEU A 440 -0.18 -17.08 -10.36
C LEU A 440 -0.94 -18.22 -9.68
N GLN A 441 -1.84 -17.93 -8.72
CA GLN A 441 -2.66 -18.94 -8.04
C GLN A 441 -3.55 -19.76 -9.01
N LYS A 442 -3.87 -19.23 -10.20
CA LYS A 442 -4.65 -19.95 -11.23
C LYS A 442 -3.89 -21.11 -11.87
N LYS A 443 -2.62 -21.32 -11.56
CA LYS A 443 -1.77 -22.38 -12.11
C LYS A 443 -1.71 -23.57 -11.16
N GLU A 444 -1.81 -24.78 -11.71
CA GLU A 444 -1.92 -26.03 -10.94
C GLU A 444 -0.73 -26.26 -9.99
N ASN A 445 0.48 -25.88 -10.41
CA ASN A 445 1.69 -26.06 -9.61
C ASN A 445 2.02 -24.90 -8.67
N ILE A 446 1.08 -23.95 -8.45
CA ILE A 446 1.29 -22.78 -7.59
C ILE A 446 0.17 -22.71 -6.56
N LYS A 447 0.55 -22.60 -5.29
CA LYS A 447 -0.36 -22.42 -4.15
C LYS A 447 -0.05 -21.14 -3.40
N VAL A 448 -1.06 -20.48 -2.85
CA VAL A 448 -0.90 -19.29 -2.00
C VAL A 448 -1.09 -19.66 -0.54
N SER A 449 -0.18 -19.20 0.31
CA SER A 449 -0.13 -19.48 1.73
C SER A 449 0.07 -18.22 2.56
N GLY A 450 -0.25 -18.29 3.84
CA GLY A 450 0.01 -17.23 4.83
C GLY A 450 -0.68 -17.47 6.16
N LEU A 451 -0.25 -16.72 7.17
CA LEU A 451 -0.99 -16.59 8.43
C LEU A 451 -2.31 -15.85 8.21
N THR A 452 -2.30 -14.84 7.34
CA THR A 452 -3.48 -14.08 6.96
C THR A 452 -3.57 -13.97 5.44
N SER A 453 -4.76 -13.67 4.92
CA SER A 453 -4.96 -13.25 3.54
C SER A 453 -4.25 -11.91 3.28
N THR A 454 -4.31 -11.45 2.03
CA THR A 454 -3.76 -10.16 1.59
C THR A 454 -4.67 -8.99 1.97
N ASN A 455 -4.24 -7.78 1.66
CA ASN A 455 -4.91 -6.55 2.06
C ASN A 455 -6.33 -6.38 1.50
N GLY A 456 -6.57 -6.80 0.28
CA GLY A 456 -7.88 -6.61 -0.37
C GLY A 456 -8.06 -5.23 -0.99
N SER A 457 -7.01 -4.65 -1.58
CA SER A 457 -7.05 -3.32 -2.18
C SER A 457 -6.10 -3.22 -3.38
N ILE A 458 -6.67 -3.25 -4.60
CA ILE A 458 -5.89 -3.23 -5.85
C ILE A 458 -6.21 -2.06 -6.77
N SER A 459 -7.28 -1.30 -6.49
CA SER A 459 -7.70 -0.19 -7.35
C SER A 459 -6.67 0.94 -7.39
N THR A 460 -6.35 1.42 -8.60
CA THR A 460 -5.22 2.33 -8.84
C THR A 460 -5.53 3.77 -8.42
N VAL A 461 -4.62 4.38 -7.67
CA VAL A 461 -4.67 5.79 -7.26
C VAL A 461 -4.17 6.69 -8.40
N LYS A 462 -5.05 7.59 -8.91
CA LYS A 462 -4.68 8.67 -9.85
C LYS A 462 -5.03 10.05 -9.31
N LYS A 463 -5.87 10.15 -8.27
CA LYS A 463 -6.23 11.42 -7.65
C LYS A 463 -5.62 11.57 -6.27
N LYS A 464 -5.15 12.78 -6.01
CA LYS A 464 -4.55 13.17 -4.73
C LYS A 464 -5.05 14.54 -4.33
N ILE A 465 -5.29 14.74 -3.02
CA ILE A 465 -5.80 15.98 -2.44
C ILE A 465 -4.87 16.39 -1.31
N ILE A 466 -4.46 17.67 -1.31
CA ILE A 466 -3.72 18.26 -0.19
C ILE A 466 -4.72 18.92 0.75
N MET A 467 -4.71 18.51 2.01
CA MET A 467 -5.58 19.00 3.08
C MET A 467 -4.82 19.97 4.02
N PRO A 468 -5.52 20.70 4.90
CA PRO A 468 -4.88 21.50 5.96
C PRO A 468 -3.81 20.71 6.72
N GLY A 469 -2.71 21.37 7.08
CA GLY A 469 -1.52 20.75 7.67
C GLY A 469 -0.60 20.03 6.69
N ASN A 470 -0.74 20.28 5.37
CA ASN A 470 0.05 19.66 4.31
C ASN A 470 -0.01 18.12 4.34
N ILE A 471 -1.17 17.58 4.63
CA ILE A 471 -1.42 16.15 4.50
C ILE A 471 -2.02 15.82 3.13
N LEU A 472 -1.61 14.68 2.58
CA LEU A 472 -2.04 14.16 1.29
C LEU A 472 -3.02 13.03 1.50
N ILE A 473 -4.18 13.14 0.85
CA ILE A 473 -5.16 12.05 0.75
C ILE A 473 -5.12 11.51 -0.68
N SER A 474 -5.01 10.19 -0.79
CA SER A 474 -5.07 9.45 -2.05
C SER A 474 -6.47 8.95 -2.30
N ILE A 475 -6.94 8.99 -3.57
CA ILE A 475 -8.26 8.48 -3.96
C ILE A 475 -8.09 7.49 -5.13
N PRO A 476 -8.44 6.22 -4.96
CA PRO A 476 -8.54 5.26 -6.04
C PRO A 476 -9.57 5.72 -7.09
N SER A 477 -9.12 5.86 -8.33
CA SER A 477 -9.97 6.37 -9.42
C SER A 477 -9.98 5.47 -10.66
N ILE A 478 -9.23 4.35 -10.63
CA ILE A 478 -9.25 3.30 -11.63
C ILE A 478 -9.49 1.98 -10.92
N ALA A 479 -10.57 1.28 -11.28
CA ALA A 479 -10.87 -0.05 -10.77
C ALA A 479 -10.12 -1.09 -11.58
N CYS A 480 -9.58 -2.09 -10.87
CA CYS A 480 -8.94 -3.26 -11.44
C CYS A 480 -9.90 -4.45 -11.45
N GLY A 481 -9.98 -5.15 -12.57
CA GLY A 481 -10.97 -6.20 -12.76
C GLY A 481 -10.52 -7.32 -13.69
N ASP A 482 -11.40 -8.33 -13.80
CA ASP A 482 -11.26 -9.47 -14.69
C ASP A 482 -11.76 -9.18 -16.13
N GLU A 483 -11.80 -10.23 -16.96
CA GLU A 483 -12.28 -10.18 -18.34
C GLU A 483 -13.74 -9.68 -18.43
N LYS A 484 -14.56 -9.95 -17.42
CA LYS A 484 -15.97 -9.57 -17.35
C LYS A 484 -16.20 -8.15 -16.81
N ASN A 485 -15.15 -7.38 -16.56
CA ASN A 485 -15.16 -6.08 -15.86
C ASN A 485 -15.69 -6.17 -14.41
N SER A 486 -15.60 -7.35 -13.78
CA SER A 486 -15.94 -7.49 -12.37
C SER A 486 -14.75 -7.02 -11.55
N VAL A 487 -14.98 -6.18 -10.55
CA VAL A 487 -13.95 -5.82 -9.56
C VAL A 487 -13.55 -7.09 -8.83
N ILE A 488 -12.25 -7.34 -8.80
CA ILE A 488 -11.65 -8.51 -8.14
C ILE A 488 -10.82 -8.05 -6.94
N ILE A 489 -10.63 -8.91 -5.97
CA ILE A 489 -9.76 -8.71 -4.80
C ILE A 489 -10.22 -7.59 -3.87
N ASP A 490 -10.58 -6.39 -4.38
CA ASP A 490 -11.06 -5.29 -3.54
C ASP A 490 -12.22 -5.75 -2.63
N SER A 491 -12.12 -5.42 -1.35
CA SER A 491 -13.17 -5.69 -0.36
C SER A 491 -14.48 -4.96 -0.69
N ASP A 492 -15.61 -5.52 -0.32
CA ASP A 492 -16.92 -4.88 -0.39
C ASP A 492 -17.71 -5.09 0.92
N ASN A 493 -19.00 -4.72 0.94
CA ASN A 493 -19.84 -4.89 2.14
C ASN A 493 -20.17 -6.37 2.46
N LYS A 494 -19.93 -7.29 1.51
CA LYS A 494 -20.26 -8.72 1.64
C LYS A 494 -19.01 -9.61 1.66
N LYS A 495 -17.92 -9.15 1.03
CA LYS A 495 -16.68 -9.88 0.87
C LYS A 495 -15.53 -9.14 1.56
N ASP A 496 -14.73 -9.87 2.29
CA ASP A 496 -13.57 -9.32 3.00
C ASP A 496 -12.46 -8.83 2.07
N GLY A 497 -12.47 -9.28 0.80
CA GLY A 497 -11.41 -9.00 -0.16
C GLY A 497 -10.17 -9.86 0.04
N GLY A 498 -9.11 -9.51 -0.70
CA GLY A 498 -7.83 -10.23 -0.62
C GLY A 498 -7.83 -11.57 -1.38
N ILE A 499 -6.70 -12.26 -1.32
CA ILE A 499 -6.47 -13.55 -1.99
C ILE A 499 -6.86 -14.69 -1.05
N LYS A 500 -7.71 -15.59 -1.52
CA LYS A 500 -8.02 -16.80 -0.76
C LYS A 500 -6.76 -17.67 -0.63
N LEU A 501 -6.44 -18.08 0.60
CA LEU A 501 -5.32 -18.97 0.85
C LEU A 501 -5.67 -20.42 0.47
N ASP A 502 -4.77 -21.08 -0.26
CA ASP A 502 -4.83 -22.53 -0.52
C ASP A 502 -4.29 -23.30 0.69
N ILE A 503 -3.28 -22.73 1.36
CA ILE A 503 -2.66 -23.28 2.57
C ILE A 503 -2.75 -22.23 3.66
N LYS A 504 -3.71 -22.38 4.57
CA LYS A 504 -3.80 -21.53 5.77
C LYS A 504 -2.80 -22.02 6.81
N ILE A 505 -1.85 -21.17 7.18
CA ILE A 505 -0.96 -21.44 8.33
C ILE A 505 -1.75 -21.15 9.60
N PRO A 506 -1.88 -22.13 10.54
CA PRO A 506 -2.67 -21.92 11.73
C PRO A 506 -2.11 -20.82 12.63
N ILE A 507 -3.00 -20.02 13.20
CA ILE A 507 -2.68 -19.06 14.26
C ILE A 507 -3.25 -19.60 15.58
N ASN A 508 -2.40 -20.29 16.31
CA ASN A 508 -2.68 -20.87 17.63
C ASN A 508 -1.63 -20.42 18.65
N GLU A 509 -1.68 -20.90 19.87
CA GLU A 509 -0.74 -20.53 20.93
C GLU A 509 0.71 -20.87 20.55
N ASP A 510 0.97 -22.03 19.94
CA ASP A 510 2.32 -22.43 19.51
C ASP A 510 2.88 -21.48 18.46
N THR A 511 2.05 -21.09 17.50
CA THR A 511 2.42 -20.12 16.47
C THR A 511 2.83 -18.79 17.09
N ILE A 512 2.06 -18.32 18.07
CA ILE A 512 2.35 -17.07 18.79
C ILE A 512 3.66 -17.17 19.55
N ILE A 513 3.90 -18.25 20.28
CA ILE A 513 5.14 -18.48 21.02
C ILE A 513 6.34 -18.44 20.08
N LYS A 514 6.28 -19.15 18.95
CA LYS A 514 7.37 -19.17 17.97
C LYS A 514 7.66 -17.78 17.38
N ILE A 515 6.63 -17.05 17.00
CA ILE A 515 6.79 -15.73 16.39
C ILE A 515 7.25 -14.68 17.41
N PHE A 516 6.62 -14.63 18.59
CA PHE A 516 6.82 -13.54 19.55
C PHE A 516 7.97 -13.78 20.52
N ASN A 517 8.13 -15.02 20.98
CA ASN A 517 9.12 -15.38 22.00
C ASN A 517 10.41 -15.90 21.37
N GLU A 518 10.31 -16.81 20.40
CA GLU A 518 11.46 -17.43 19.76
C GLU A 518 11.99 -16.61 18.57
N LYS A 519 11.20 -15.65 18.06
CA LYS A 519 11.52 -14.75 16.92
C LYS A 519 11.87 -15.51 15.63
N ILE A 520 11.26 -16.67 15.42
CA ILE A 520 11.43 -17.51 14.24
C ILE A 520 10.51 -17.02 13.13
N ASP A 521 10.95 -17.09 11.86
CA ASP A 521 10.07 -16.97 10.70
C ASP A 521 9.27 -18.27 10.52
N TYR A 522 8.21 -18.40 11.33
CA TYR A 522 7.40 -19.61 11.39
C TYR A 522 6.72 -19.94 10.07
N GLU A 523 6.37 -18.93 9.25
CA GLU A 523 5.73 -19.17 7.95
C GLU A 523 6.67 -19.90 7.00
N ILE A 524 7.95 -19.49 6.93
CA ILE A 524 8.96 -20.18 6.12
C ILE A 524 9.17 -21.61 6.64
N GLU A 525 9.34 -21.78 7.95
CA GLU A 525 9.50 -23.11 8.56
C GLU A 525 8.33 -24.03 8.22
N TYR A 526 7.10 -23.53 8.36
CA TYR A 526 5.88 -24.29 8.06
C TYR A 526 5.84 -24.74 6.60
N ILE A 527 6.12 -23.83 5.66
CA ILE A 527 6.08 -24.15 4.22
C ILE A 527 7.21 -25.09 3.81
N LEU A 528 8.41 -24.95 4.37
CA LEU A 528 9.49 -25.91 4.12
C LEU A 528 9.10 -27.33 4.59
N ASN A 529 8.46 -27.43 5.74
CA ASN A 529 7.94 -28.72 6.25
C ASN A 529 6.80 -29.28 5.38
N TYR A 530 5.89 -28.41 4.90
CA TYR A 530 4.83 -28.78 3.97
C TYR A 530 5.39 -29.35 2.64
N LEU A 531 6.33 -28.65 2.00
CA LEU A 531 6.96 -29.06 0.76
C LEU A 531 7.78 -30.35 0.88
N ASN A 532 8.33 -30.62 2.07
CA ASN A 532 9.04 -31.88 2.33
C ASN A 532 8.09 -33.08 2.49
N LYS A 533 6.87 -32.86 3.03
CA LYS A 533 5.87 -33.92 3.22
C LYS A 533 5.16 -34.32 1.93
N GLU A 534 4.83 -33.38 1.05
CA GLU A 534 4.21 -33.70 -0.27
C GLU A 534 5.09 -34.56 -1.19
N LYS A 535 6.40 -34.66 -0.92
CA LYS A 535 7.31 -35.56 -1.64
C LYS A 535 7.26 -37.02 -1.19
N ILE A 536 6.61 -37.30 -0.09
CA ILE A 536 6.53 -38.65 0.52
C ILE A 536 5.20 -39.32 0.17
N SER A 537 4.24 -38.57 -0.38
CA SER A 537 2.97 -39.08 -0.89
C SER A 537 2.96 -39.15 -2.42
#